data_af223eb5ca652c7910dd7cc3a0e829b5
#
_entry.id   af223eb5ca652c7910dd7cc3a0e829b5
#
_cell.length_a   1.000
_cell.length_b   1.000
_cell.length_c   1.000
_cell.angle_alpha   90.00
_cell.angle_beta   90.00
_cell.angle_gamma   90.00
#
_symmetry.space_group_name_H-M   'P 1'
#
loop_
_entity.id
_entity.type
_entity.pdbx_description
1 polymer ?
#
loop_
_entity_poly.entity_id
_entity_poly.type
_entity_poly.pdbx_seq_one_letter_code
_entity_poly.pdbx_strand_id
1 'polypeptide(L)'
;MKPIVIYKTKYGSTKEYGEWIAEDLGCSAVDAKSVKVSDLLAYDTIIYGGGLYAEIINGITLITKNLDKLKDKNIVIFTTGLTPSDCRDYYDKIVIERNFKTGVPDKVKICNFPGKMMLEELTIVHRTAIKALKKMMAGKENPTEMEKLLVELCDHDGDFSDRACISDLIKYVNGRE
;
A
#
# COMPACT_ATOMS: atom_id res chain seq x y z
N MET A 1 9.24 19.82 10.84
CA MET A 1 8.74 18.42 10.65
C MET A 1 9.91 17.56 10.17
N LYS A 2 10.05 16.34 10.71
CA LYS A 2 11.11 15.41 10.33
C LYS A 2 10.47 14.12 9.79
N PRO A 3 10.16 14.03 8.51
CA PRO A 3 9.53 12.85 7.92
C PRO A 3 10.53 11.74 7.61
N ILE A 4 10.04 10.50 7.53
CA ILE A 4 10.72 9.35 6.98
C ILE A 4 9.73 8.53 6.17
N VAL A 5 10.16 8.02 5.03
CA VAL A 5 9.42 7.07 4.22
C VAL A 5 10.00 5.67 4.39
N ILE A 6 9.14 4.71 4.71
CA ILE A 6 9.51 3.30 4.87
C ILE A 6 8.69 2.50 3.88
N TYR A 7 9.30 1.62 3.12
CA TYR A 7 8.58 0.80 2.17
C TYR A 7 8.89 -0.69 2.34
N LYS A 8 7.90 -1.51 2.02
CA LYS A 8 8.05 -2.95 1.86
C LYS A 8 7.53 -3.35 0.50
N THR A 9 8.45 -3.61 -0.41
CA THR A 9 8.12 -3.98 -1.79
C THR A 9 8.49 -5.43 -2.09
N LYS A 10 7.82 -6.01 -3.10
CA LYS A 10 8.18 -7.29 -3.69
C LYS A 10 8.43 -7.16 -5.20
N TYR A 11 7.67 -6.30 -5.87
CA TYR A 11 7.70 -6.10 -7.32
C TYR A 11 8.04 -4.67 -7.75
N GLY A 12 8.53 -3.85 -6.82
CA GLY A 12 9.12 -2.54 -7.12
C GLY A 12 8.19 -1.34 -6.94
N SER A 13 6.88 -1.39 -7.29
CA SER A 13 5.99 -0.22 -7.25
C SER A 13 6.01 0.52 -5.91
N THR A 14 5.92 -0.19 -4.78
CA THR A 14 5.93 0.44 -3.46
C THR A 14 7.23 1.19 -3.17
N LYS A 15 8.36 0.68 -3.65
CA LYS A 15 9.65 1.36 -3.54
C LYS A 15 9.64 2.63 -4.36
N GLU A 16 9.20 2.57 -5.60
CA GLU A 16 9.12 3.69 -6.52
C GLU A 16 8.28 4.85 -5.95
N TYR A 17 7.06 4.56 -5.48
CA TYR A 17 6.25 5.56 -4.76
C TYR A 17 6.94 6.10 -3.52
N GLY A 18 7.61 5.22 -2.75
CA GLY A 18 8.37 5.64 -1.57
C GLY A 18 9.49 6.61 -1.91
N GLU A 19 10.18 6.39 -3.02
CA GLU A 19 11.25 7.28 -3.52
C GLU A 19 10.68 8.62 -4.00
N TRP A 20 9.58 8.64 -4.76
CA TRP A 20 8.90 9.87 -5.17
C TRP A 20 8.42 10.70 -3.97
N ILE A 21 7.78 10.06 -3.00
CA ILE A 21 7.31 10.74 -1.78
C ILE A 21 8.49 11.32 -0.99
N ALA A 22 9.58 10.56 -0.87
CA ALA A 22 10.76 11.02 -0.15
C ALA A 22 11.45 12.19 -0.85
N GLU A 23 11.53 12.17 -2.18
CA GLU A 23 12.04 13.26 -2.99
C GLU A 23 11.22 14.55 -2.77
N ASP A 24 9.88 14.46 -2.91
CA ASP A 24 9.00 15.62 -2.77
C ASP A 24 8.96 16.18 -1.34
N LEU A 25 9.22 15.35 -0.32
CA LEU A 25 9.30 15.77 1.09
C LEU A 25 10.72 16.12 1.56
N GLY A 26 11.74 15.97 0.71
CA GLY A 26 13.14 16.21 1.06
C GLY A 26 13.64 15.29 2.18
N CYS A 27 13.25 14.02 2.20
CA CYS A 27 13.61 13.07 3.24
C CYS A 27 14.16 11.75 2.68
N SER A 28 14.39 10.76 3.56
CA SER A 28 14.92 9.45 3.14
C SER A 28 13.79 8.43 2.94
N ALA A 29 13.93 7.60 1.89
CA ALA A 29 13.16 6.37 1.72
C ALA A 29 14.03 5.16 2.08
N VAL A 30 13.53 4.27 2.95
CA VAL A 30 14.28 3.12 3.46
C VAL A 30 13.45 1.83 3.41
N ASP A 31 14.10 0.69 3.14
CA ASP A 31 13.43 -0.61 3.19
C ASP A 31 13.11 -0.98 4.63
N ALA A 32 11.88 -1.40 4.89
CA ALA A 32 11.40 -1.83 6.19
C ALA A 32 12.22 -2.96 6.83
N LYS A 33 12.99 -3.71 6.03
CA LYS A 33 13.88 -4.78 6.54
C LYS A 33 15.02 -4.23 7.40
N SER A 34 15.44 -2.99 7.15
CA SER A 34 16.54 -2.34 7.86
C SER A 34 16.09 -1.45 9.03
N VAL A 35 14.77 -1.36 9.28
CA VAL A 35 14.19 -0.41 10.24
C VAL A 35 13.65 -1.14 11.45
N LYS A 36 14.02 -0.68 12.65
CA LYS A 36 13.41 -1.08 13.93
C LYS A 36 12.46 0.02 14.41
N VAL A 37 11.48 -0.35 15.22
CA VAL A 37 10.54 0.64 15.79
C VAL A 37 11.25 1.73 16.59
N SER A 38 12.37 1.41 17.26
CA SER A 38 13.19 2.38 18.00
C SER A 38 13.71 3.51 17.11
N ASP A 39 14.02 3.20 15.86
CA ASP A 39 14.58 4.16 14.92
C ASP A 39 13.53 5.19 14.51
N LEU A 40 12.25 4.78 14.50
CA LEU A 40 11.11 5.61 14.13
C LEU A 40 10.80 6.70 15.16
N LEU A 41 11.22 6.51 16.41
CA LEU A 41 10.98 7.49 17.49
C LEU A 41 11.66 8.83 17.24
N ALA A 42 12.73 8.85 16.41
CA ALA A 42 13.46 10.06 16.05
C ALA A 42 12.76 10.94 14.99
N TYR A 43 11.60 10.52 14.48
CA TYR A 43 10.86 11.21 13.41
C TYR A 43 9.49 11.69 13.93
N ASP A 44 8.98 12.77 13.34
CA ASP A 44 7.67 13.32 13.69
C ASP A 44 6.57 12.72 12.81
N THR A 45 6.91 12.43 11.56
CA THR A 45 6.01 11.86 10.56
C THR A 45 6.59 10.58 9.96
N ILE A 46 5.83 9.51 10.03
CA ILE A 46 6.18 8.19 9.53
C ILE A 46 5.25 7.86 8.38
N ILE A 47 5.83 7.70 7.19
CA ILE A 47 5.08 7.31 5.99
C ILE A 47 5.47 5.87 5.68
N TYR A 48 4.51 4.95 5.78
CA TYR A 48 4.74 3.54 5.54
C TYR A 48 4.05 3.07 4.27
N GLY A 49 4.81 2.48 3.34
CA GLY A 49 4.30 1.90 2.11
C GLY A 49 4.37 0.37 2.10
N GLY A 50 3.28 -0.28 1.70
CA GLY A 50 3.22 -1.72 1.53
C GLY A 50 2.41 -2.16 0.32
N GLY A 51 2.97 -3.09 -0.48
CA GLY A 51 2.19 -3.72 -1.54
C GLY A 51 1.05 -4.57 -0.98
N LEU A 52 -0.11 -4.55 -1.64
CA LEU A 52 -1.26 -5.37 -1.28
C LEU A 52 -1.14 -6.77 -1.88
N TYR A 53 -1.21 -7.79 -1.03
CA TYR A 53 -1.24 -9.19 -1.43
C TYR A 53 -2.36 -9.90 -0.65
N ALA A 54 -3.41 -10.31 -1.35
CA ALA A 54 -4.62 -10.89 -0.74
C ALA A 54 -5.12 -10.01 0.44
N GLU A 55 -5.31 -8.73 0.19
CA GLU A 55 -5.80 -7.69 1.12
C GLU A 55 -4.86 -7.39 2.32
N ILE A 56 -3.71 -8.03 2.38
CA ILE A 56 -2.71 -7.77 3.43
C ILE A 56 -1.69 -6.75 2.92
N ILE A 57 -1.50 -5.68 3.69
CA ILE A 57 -0.45 -4.69 3.46
C ILE A 57 0.89 -5.29 3.88
N ASN A 58 1.78 -5.46 2.93
CA ASN A 58 3.07 -6.11 3.18
C ASN A 58 3.87 -5.42 4.28
N GLY A 59 4.18 -6.15 5.35
CA GLY A 59 5.01 -5.69 6.45
C GLY A 59 4.37 -4.67 7.40
N ILE A 60 3.07 -4.38 7.29
CA ILE A 60 2.35 -3.39 8.09
C ILE A 60 2.48 -3.63 9.62
N THR A 61 2.82 -4.84 10.04
CA THR A 61 2.99 -5.18 11.45
C THR A 61 4.09 -4.38 12.14
N LEU A 62 5.04 -3.79 11.40
CA LEU A 62 6.01 -2.83 11.94
C LEU A 62 5.27 -1.63 12.58
N ILE A 63 4.18 -1.20 11.99
CA ILE A 63 3.36 -0.09 12.47
C ILE A 63 2.28 -0.58 13.42
N THR A 64 1.42 -1.52 12.99
CA THR A 64 0.22 -1.91 13.73
C THR A 64 0.49 -2.55 15.10
N LYS A 65 1.60 -3.25 15.25
CA LYS A 65 2.02 -3.81 16.56
C LYS A 65 2.68 -2.80 17.50
N ASN A 66 2.96 -1.59 17.01
CA ASN A 66 3.70 -0.58 17.75
C ASN A 66 2.96 0.77 17.82
N LEU A 67 1.65 0.79 17.55
CA LEU A 67 0.84 2.01 17.58
C LEU A 67 0.95 2.75 18.92
N ASP A 68 0.98 2.01 20.04
CA ASP A 68 1.14 2.61 21.37
C ASP A 68 2.46 3.37 21.52
N LYS A 69 3.57 2.83 20.95
CA LYS A 69 4.89 3.48 20.96
C LYS A 69 4.96 4.67 20.01
N LEU A 70 4.12 4.66 18.98
CA LEU A 70 4.07 5.66 17.92
C LEU A 70 2.90 6.63 18.08
N LYS A 71 2.22 6.62 19.24
CA LYS A 71 0.97 7.39 19.48
C LYS A 71 1.11 8.90 19.26
N ASP A 72 2.31 9.46 19.46
CA ASP A 72 2.60 10.89 19.30
C ASP A 72 3.14 11.22 17.90
N LYS A 73 3.18 10.24 16.98
CA LYS A 73 3.67 10.41 15.62
C LYS A 73 2.52 10.60 14.64
N ASN A 74 2.78 11.35 13.59
CA ASN A 74 1.93 11.38 12.43
C ASN A 74 2.21 10.15 11.58
N ILE A 75 1.19 9.34 11.32
CA ILE A 75 1.33 8.11 10.55
C ILE A 75 0.52 8.23 9.27
N VAL A 76 1.19 8.05 8.16
CA VAL A 76 0.57 7.91 6.84
C VAL A 76 0.90 6.54 6.31
N ILE A 77 -0.08 5.82 5.83
CA ILE A 77 0.10 4.51 5.21
C ILE A 77 -0.31 4.65 3.75
N PHE A 78 0.54 4.19 2.85
CA PHE A 78 0.12 4.01 1.48
C PHE A 78 0.21 2.56 1.04
N THR A 79 -0.72 2.15 0.22
CA THR A 79 -0.74 0.82 -0.39
C THR A 79 -0.49 0.92 -1.87
N THR A 80 0.06 -0.14 -2.46
CA THR A 80 0.14 -0.28 -3.91
C THR A 80 -0.50 -1.60 -4.32
N GLY A 81 -1.37 -1.56 -5.32
CA GLY A 81 -2.10 -2.75 -5.77
C GLY A 81 -2.74 -2.54 -7.15
N LEU A 82 -3.38 -3.58 -7.67
CA LEU A 82 -4.07 -3.54 -8.96
C LEU A 82 -5.53 -3.08 -8.83
N THR A 83 -6.10 -3.17 -7.63
CA THR A 83 -7.47 -2.70 -7.39
C THR A 83 -7.51 -1.18 -7.55
N PRO A 84 -8.42 -0.63 -8.36
CA PRO A 84 -8.57 0.81 -8.53
C PRO A 84 -8.75 1.53 -7.19
N SER A 85 -8.11 2.69 -7.02
CA SER A 85 -8.08 3.43 -5.75
C SER A 85 -9.44 4.00 -5.32
N ASP A 86 -10.39 4.09 -6.24
CA ASP A 86 -11.78 4.54 -6.02
C ASP A 86 -12.71 3.43 -5.53
N CYS A 87 -12.25 2.18 -5.48
CA CYS A 87 -12.98 1.06 -4.92
C CYS A 87 -13.09 1.13 -3.39
N ARG A 88 -13.87 2.11 -2.89
CA ARG A 88 -14.01 2.45 -1.46
C ARG A 88 -14.38 1.25 -0.60
N ASP A 89 -15.38 0.47 -0.99
CA ASP A 89 -15.81 -0.70 -0.21
C ASP A 89 -14.69 -1.73 -0.03
N TYR A 90 -13.84 -1.88 -1.03
CA TYR A 90 -12.69 -2.77 -0.92
C TYR A 90 -11.66 -2.23 0.08
N TYR A 91 -11.27 -0.97 -0.04
CA TYR A 91 -10.23 -0.40 0.81
C TYR A 91 -10.73 -0.11 2.23
N ASP A 92 -11.88 0.53 2.38
CA ASP A 92 -12.37 1.04 3.66
C ASP A 92 -12.96 -0.07 4.54
N LYS A 93 -13.36 -1.22 3.95
CA LYS A 93 -13.86 -2.38 4.69
C LYS A 93 -12.84 -3.51 4.70
N ILE A 94 -12.61 -4.15 3.56
CA ILE A 94 -11.86 -5.40 3.48
C ILE A 94 -10.38 -5.20 3.86
N VAL A 95 -9.70 -4.21 3.26
CA VAL A 95 -8.28 -3.96 3.55
C VAL A 95 -8.10 -3.48 5.00
N ILE A 96 -8.97 -2.58 5.48
CA ILE A 96 -8.89 -2.08 6.85
C ILE A 96 -9.09 -3.21 7.86
N GLU A 97 -10.15 -3.99 7.75
CA GLU A 97 -10.47 -5.09 8.69
C GLU A 97 -9.35 -6.15 8.74
N ARG A 98 -8.74 -6.46 7.59
CA ARG A 98 -7.64 -7.43 7.50
C ARG A 98 -6.37 -6.97 8.19
N ASN A 99 -6.09 -5.68 8.20
CA ASN A 99 -4.81 -5.12 8.66
C ASN A 99 -4.88 -4.42 10.01
N PHE A 100 -6.06 -3.96 10.42
CA PHE A 100 -6.28 -3.20 11.66
C PHE A 100 -7.37 -3.85 12.51
N LYS A 101 -6.98 -4.75 13.40
CA LYS A 101 -7.92 -5.52 14.23
C LYS A 101 -8.81 -4.67 15.17
N THR A 102 -8.33 -3.51 15.57
CA THR A 102 -9.01 -2.57 16.48
C THR A 102 -9.50 -1.31 15.77
N GLY A 103 -9.57 -1.34 14.43
CA GLY A 103 -9.83 -0.16 13.61
C GLY A 103 -8.58 0.68 13.38
N VAL A 104 -8.70 1.62 12.46
CA VAL A 104 -7.63 2.59 12.15
C VAL A 104 -7.70 3.72 13.16
N PRO A 105 -6.62 4.06 13.88
CA PRO A 105 -6.60 5.23 14.74
C PRO A 105 -6.86 6.52 13.93
N ASP A 106 -7.58 7.48 14.49
CA ASP A 106 -7.95 8.76 13.84
C ASP A 106 -6.76 9.53 13.28
N LYS A 107 -5.57 9.31 13.85
CA LYS A 107 -4.33 9.95 13.41
C LYS A 107 -3.65 9.27 12.22
N VAL A 108 -4.15 8.11 11.79
CA VAL A 108 -3.57 7.37 10.68
C VAL A 108 -4.31 7.70 9.39
N LYS A 109 -3.59 8.28 8.44
CA LYS A 109 -4.10 8.51 7.08
C LYS A 109 -3.72 7.34 6.20
N ILE A 110 -4.67 6.85 5.39
CA ILE A 110 -4.42 5.79 4.41
C ILE A 110 -4.65 6.34 3.00
N CYS A 111 -3.70 6.04 2.10
CA CYS A 111 -3.75 6.37 0.68
C CYS A 111 -3.56 5.08 -0.12
N ASN A 112 -4.25 4.96 -1.25
CA ASN A 112 -4.15 3.78 -2.10
C ASN A 112 -3.69 4.22 -3.49
N PHE A 113 -2.63 3.58 -3.99
CA PHE A 113 -2.03 3.92 -5.27
C PHE A 113 -2.06 2.73 -6.22
N PRO A 114 -2.20 2.97 -7.53
CA PRO A 114 -2.08 1.91 -8.51
C PRO A 114 -0.66 1.35 -8.50
N GLY A 115 -0.55 0.05 -8.72
CA GLY A 115 0.72 -0.65 -8.76
C GLY A 115 1.03 -1.19 -10.14
N LYS A 116 2.02 -2.06 -10.22
CA LYS A 116 2.37 -2.77 -11.44
C LYS A 116 2.30 -4.28 -11.26
N MET A 117 2.07 -4.96 -12.34
CA MET A 117 2.16 -6.41 -12.42
C MET A 117 2.89 -6.80 -13.71
N MET A 118 4.01 -7.50 -13.54
CA MET A 118 4.77 -8.13 -14.62
C MET A 118 4.65 -9.63 -14.40
N LEU A 119 3.96 -10.32 -15.29
CA LEU A 119 3.62 -11.74 -15.12
C LEU A 119 4.86 -12.63 -14.98
N GLU A 120 5.94 -12.29 -15.68
CA GLU A 120 7.20 -13.03 -15.61
C GLU A 120 7.90 -12.88 -14.26
N GLU A 121 7.72 -11.74 -13.58
CA GLU A 121 8.33 -11.47 -12.26
C GLU A 121 7.57 -12.16 -11.12
N LEU A 122 6.36 -12.64 -11.37
CA LEU A 122 5.54 -13.25 -10.33
C LEU A 122 6.15 -14.54 -9.81
N THR A 123 6.19 -14.67 -8.49
CA THR A 123 6.52 -15.95 -7.85
C THR A 123 5.49 -17.03 -8.22
N ILE A 124 5.88 -18.30 -8.14
CA ILE A 124 4.99 -19.43 -8.41
C ILE A 124 3.70 -19.32 -7.58
N VAL A 125 3.81 -18.91 -6.32
CA VAL A 125 2.65 -18.73 -5.41
C VAL A 125 1.70 -17.67 -5.94
N HIS A 126 2.20 -16.49 -6.32
CA HIS A 126 1.34 -15.41 -6.82
C HIS A 126 0.76 -15.74 -8.19
N ARG A 127 1.53 -16.38 -9.06
CA ARG A 127 1.05 -16.86 -10.37
C ARG A 127 -0.09 -17.89 -10.20
N THR A 128 0.05 -18.80 -9.24
CA THR A 128 -0.99 -19.78 -8.92
C THR A 128 -2.24 -19.11 -8.34
N ALA A 129 -2.06 -18.13 -7.44
CA ALA A 129 -3.17 -17.37 -6.87
C ALA A 129 -3.96 -16.61 -7.94
N ILE A 130 -3.28 -15.96 -8.91
CA ILE A 130 -3.91 -15.27 -10.04
C ILE A 130 -4.70 -16.25 -10.91
N LYS A 131 -4.11 -17.41 -11.23
CA LYS A 131 -4.81 -18.46 -11.99
C LYS A 131 -6.06 -18.96 -11.25
N ALA A 132 -5.98 -19.12 -9.94
CA ALA A 132 -7.11 -19.54 -9.12
C ALA A 132 -8.20 -18.48 -9.09
N LEU A 133 -7.84 -17.19 -8.95
CA LEU A 133 -8.75 -16.05 -9.01
C LEU A 133 -9.50 -16.02 -10.35
N LYS A 134 -8.79 -16.12 -11.47
CA LYS A 134 -9.38 -16.15 -12.81
C LYS A 134 -10.36 -17.32 -12.96
N LYS A 135 -10.00 -18.51 -12.52
CA LYS A 135 -10.88 -19.68 -12.58
C LYS A 135 -12.15 -19.49 -11.74
N MET A 136 -12.02 -18.89 -10.56
CA MET A 136 -13.15 -18.57 -9.69
C MET A 136 -14.09 -17.56 -10.33
N MET A 137 -13.54 -16.50 -10.94
CA MET A 137 -14.31 -15.45 -11.59
C MET A 137 -14.99 -15.96 -12.88
N ALA A 138 -14.32 -16.79 -13.67
CA ALA A 138 -14.88 -17.39 -14.87
C ALA A 138 -16.10 -18.30 -14.60
N GLY A 139 -16.19 -18.87 -13.40
CA GLY A 139 -17.33 -19.67 -12.96
C GLY A 139 -18.46 -18.87 -12.32
N LYS A 140 -18.35 -17.55 -12.21
CA LYS A 140 -19.34 -16.69 -11.58
C LYS A 140 -20.37 -16.23 -12.62
N GLU A 141 -21.65 -16.52 -12.40
CA GLU A 141 -22.74 -16.17 -13.33
C GLU A 141 -22.89 -14.66 -13.51
N ASN A 142 -22.69 -13.87 -12.45
CA ASN A 142 -22.83 -12.41 -12.46
C ASN A 142 -21.62 -11.74 -11.79
N PRO A 143 -20.45 -11.69 -12.46
CA PRO A 143 -19.29 -10.96 -11.94
C PRO A 143 -19.55 -9.46 -11.94
N THR A 144 -19.15 -8.78 -10.87
CA THR A 144 -19.18 -7.31 -10.80
C THR A 144 -18.22 -6.70 -11.82
N GLU A 145 -18.40 -5.42 -12.16
CA GLU A 145 -17.48 -4.72 -13.07
C GLU A 145 -16.05 -4.70 -12.53
N MET A 146 -15.88 -4.57 -11.21
CA MET A 146 -14.56 -4.66 -10.58
C MET A 146 -13.94 -6.05 -10.75
N GLU A 147 -14.71 -7.12 -10.60
CA GLU A 147 -14.20 -8.48 -10.77
C GLU A 147 -13.79 -8.74 -12.22
N LYS A 148 -14.54 -8.23 -13.19
CA LYS A 148 -14.16 -8.28 -14.62
C LYS A 148 -12.85 -7.54 -14.86
N LEU A 149 -12.73 -6.31 -14.35
CA LEU A 149 -11.52 -5.50 -14.47
C LEU A 149 -10.30 -6.19 -13.83
N LEU A 150 -10.45 -6.79 -12.64
CA LEU A 150 -9.37 -7.53 -11.99
C LEU A 150 -8.92 -8.74 -12.82
N VAL A 151 -9.85 -9.44 -13.46
CA VAL A 151 -9.51 -10.55 -14.36
C VAL A 151 -8.73 -10.06 -15.57
N GLU A 152 -9.17 -8.97 -16.20
CA GLU A 152 -8.49 -8.35 -17.33
C GLU A 152 -7.08 -7.88 -16.95
N LEU A 153 -6.94 -7.19 -15.83
CA LEU A 153 -5.64 -6.76 -15.29
C LEU A 153 -4.70 -7.93 -14.98
N CYS A 154 -5.24 -9.11 -14.66
CA CYS A 154 -4.46 -10.31 -14.41
C CYS A 154 -4.01 -11.05 -15.69
N ASP A 155 -4.43 -10.62 -16.86
CA ASP A 155 -4.08 -11.25 -18.14
C ASP A 155 -2.89 -10.63 -18.84
N HIS A 156 -2.54 -9.40 -18.47
CA HIS A 156 -1.53 -8.62 -19.16
C HIS A 156 -0.51 -8.05 -18.15
N ASP A 157 0.71 -7.86 -18.63
CA ASP A 157 1.67 -7.02 -17.96
C ASP A 157 1.15 -5.57 -17.98
N GLY A 158 1.26 -4.89 -16.86
CA GLY A 158 0.86 -3.50 -16.77
C GLY A 158 1.60 -2.77 -15.66
N ASP A 159 2.07 -1.57 -15.99
CA ASP A 159 2.55 -0.60 -15.02
C ASP A 159 1.55 0.55 -14.99
N PHE A 160 0.83 0.67 -13.88
CA PHE A 160 -0.17 1.69 -13.63
C PHE A 160 0.34 2.73 -12.64
N SER A 161 1.65 2.70 -12.33
CA SER A 161 2.26 3.65 -11.41
C SER A 161 2.18 5.07 -12.00
N ASP A 162 1.69 6.01 -11.20
CA ASP A 162 1.56 7.41 -11.58
C ASP A 162 2.00 8.31 -10.43
N ARG A 163 3.07 9.09 -10.66
CA ARG A 163 3.60 10.03 -9.67
C ARG A 163 2.56 11.08 -9.26
N ALA A 164 1.64 11.46 -10.14
CA ALA A 164 0.59 12.43 -9.80
C ALA A 164 -0.29 11.98 -8.62
N CYS A 165 -0.45 10.66 -8.43
CA CYS A 165 -1.24 10.10 -7.34
C CYS A 165 -0.73 10.46 -5.94
N ILE A 166 0.56 10.81 -5.77
CA ILE A 166 1.09 11.16 -4.44
C ILE A 166 0.74 12.59 -4.00
N SER A 167 0.23 13.44 -4.90
CA SER A 167 0.05 14.87 -4.65
C SER A 167 -0.78 15.17 -3.39
N ASP A 168 -1.86 14.43 -3.16
CA ASP A 168 -2.71 14.63 -1.99
C ASP A 168 -2.07 14.12 -0.69
N LEU A 169 -1.23 13.08 -0.76
CA LEU A 169 -0.41 12.65 0.36
C LEU A 169 0.61 13.75 0.72
N ILE A 170 1.30 14.30 -0.26
CA ILE A 170 2.29 15.37 -0.06
C ILE A 170 1.63 16.62 0.54
N LYS A 171 0.49 17.06 -0.01
CA LYS A 171 -0.29 18.18 0.56
C LYS A 171 -0.69 17.91 2.02
N TYR A 172 -1.20 16.70 2.30
CA TYR A 172 -1.59 16.31 3.64
C TYR A 172 -0.43 16.30 4.63
N VAL A 173 0.76 15.87 4.23
CA VAL A 173 1.95 15.89 5.08
C VAL A 173 2.46 17.29 5.30
N ASN A 174 2.50 18.14 4.27
CA ASN A 174 3.00 19.53 4.33
C ASN A 174 1.97 20.49 4.92
N GLY A 175 0.68 20.26 4.74
CA GLY A 175 -0.42 21.14 5.16
C GLY A 175 -1.01 20.78 6.52
N ARG A 176 -0.31 20.01 7.32
CA ARG A 176 -0.68 19.76 8.71
C ARG A 176 -0.34 20.99 9.54
N GLU A 177 -1.22 21.91 9.48
CA GLU A 177 -1.49 22.87 10.53
C GLU A 177 -2.62 22.34 11.43
#